data_669bffa4b8977aa99b7d0ce63caf5406
#
_entry.id   669bffa4b8977aa99b7d0ce63caf5406
#
_cell.length_a   1.000
_cell.length_b   1.000
_cell.length_c   1.000
_cell.angle_alpha   90.00
_cell.angle_beta   90.00
_cell.angle_gamma   90.00
#
_symmetry.space_group_name_H-M   'P 1'
#
loop_
_entity.id
_entity.type
_entity.pdbx_description
1 polymer ?
#
loop_
_entity_poly.entity_id
_entity_poly.type
_entity_poly.pdbx_seq_one_letter_code
_entity_poly.pdbx_strand_id
1 'polypeptide(L)'
;MKPLIFIICFTGILNLFYTKGGTVLLDWWIFTITTEGIKRAFLMVVRIMLLITGTFLLTYTTSPIALTDGLEILLNPLKKIKVPVHEMSMIMSMALRFIPTLIEETDKIMSAQKARGADFSTGKITDRAKALLPLLVPLFVSSFRRADELAVAMESRCYHGGEGRTRMNSLRMARRDVLAFLAGAVVLGAMIAMNVYGI
;
A
#
# COMPACT_ATOMS: atom_id res chain seq x y z
N MET A 1 -0.51 -16.48 -3.62
CA MET A 1 -1.03 -16.79 -4.98
C MET A 1 -2.32 -17.62 -4.97
N LYS A 2 -2.43 -18.73 -4.19
CA LYS A 2 -3.64 -19.59 -4.17
C LYS A 2 -4.96 -18.85 -3.85
N PRO A 3 -5.05 -17.97 -2.81
CA PRO A 3 -6.32 -17.29 -2.50
C PRO A 3 -6.76 -16.31 -3.60
N LEU A 4 -5.81 -15.74 -4.33
CA LEU A 4 -6.07 -14.80 -5.42
C LEU A 4 -6.77 -15.47 -6.62
N ILE A 5 -6.27 -16.66 -7.01
CA ILE A 5 -6.88 -17.47 -8.06
C ILE A 5 -8.30 -17.86 -7.66
N PHE A 6 -8.52 -18.21 -6.40
CA PHE A 6 -9.85 -18.52 -5.88
C PHE A 6 -10.81 -17.34 -6.03
N ILE A 7 -10.39 -16.12 -5.63
CA ILE A 7 -11.21 -14.91 -5.75
C ILE A 7 -11.54 -14.59 -7.22
N ILE A 8 -10.55 -14.72 -8.11
CA ILE A 8 -10.75 -14.46 -9.55
C ILE A 8 -11.75 -15.46 -10.14
N CYS A 9 -11.57 -16.76 -9.87
CA CYS A 9 -12.50 -17.78 -10.34
C CYS A 9 -13.91 -17.59 -9.75
N PHE A 10 -14.01 -17.33 -8.45
CA PHE A 10 -15.27 -17.12 -7.77
C PHE A 10 -16.04 -15.91 -8.32
N THR A 11 -15.33 -14.79 -8.51
CA THR A 11 -15.93 -13.57 -9.07
C THR A 11 -16.33 -13.77 -10.53
N GLY A 12 -15.51 -14.47 -11.33
CA GLY A 12 -15.81 -14.81 -12.71
C GLY A 12 -17.07 -15.68 -12.82
N ILE A 13 -17.18 -16.72 -11.99
CA ILE A 13 -18.32 -17.61 -11.91
C ILE A 13 -19.59 -16.85 -11.48
N LEU A 14 -19.51 -16.03 -10.44
CA LEU A 14 -20.65 -15.22 -10.00
C LEU A 14 -21.16 -14.28 -11.11
N ASN A 15 -20.26 -13.59 -11.81
CA ASN A 15 -20.64 -12.71 -12.90
C ASN A 15 -21.27 -13.47 -14.09
N LEU A 16 -20.77 -14.68 -14.36
CA LEU A 16 -21.31 -15.54 -15.43
C LEU A 16 -22.77 -15.90 -15.17
N PHE A 17 -23.13 -16.18 -13.92
CA PHE A 17 -24.47 -16.65 -13.53
C PHE A 17 -25.42 -15.52 -13.12
N TYR A 18 -24.91 -14.42 -12.58
CA TYR A 18 -25.74 -13.34 -12.04
C TYR A 18 -26.13 -12.29 -13.09
N THR A 19 -25.39 -12.20 -14.20
CA THR A 19 -25.66 -11.21 -15.24
C THR A 19 -26.77 -11.68 -16.17
N LYS A 20 -27.95 -11.13 -15.98
CA LYS A 20 -29.11 -11.33 -16.87
C LYS A 20 -29.09 -10.26 -17.97
N GLY A 21 -28.83 -10.64 -19.22
CA GLY A 21 -28.89 -9.72 -20.36
C GLY A 21 -28.26 -10.33 -21.61
N GLY A 22 -28.83 -10.04 -22.80
CA GLY A 22 -28.34 -10.58 -24.07
C GLY A 22 -29.03 -11.88 -24.53
N THR A 23 -28.51 -12.48 -25.59
CA THR A 23 -29.03 -13.77 -26.10
C THR A 23 -28.67 -14.90 -25.12
N VAL A 24 -29.70 -15.62 -24.69
CA VAL A 24 -29.55 -16.77 -23.81
C VAL A 24 -28.97 -17.92 -24.62
N LEU A 25 -27.79 -18.42 -24.21
CA LEU A 25 -27.09 -19.54 -24.84
C LEU A 25 -27.48 -20.89 -24.24
N LEU A 26 -27.79 -20.90 -22.93
CA LEU A 26 -28.19 -22.09 -22.17
C LEU A 26 -29.12 -21.68 -21.02
N ASP A 27 -30.33 -22.22 -21.02
CA ASP A 27 -31.25 -22.14 -19.89
C ASP A 27 -31.27 -23.49 -19.16
N TRP A 28 -30.73 -23.52 -17.94
CA TRP A 28 -30.86 -24.65 -17.04
C TRP A 28 -31.44 -24.16 -15.74
N TRP A 29 -32.72 -24.18 -15.62
CA TRP A 29 -33.61 -23.91 -14.48
C TRP A 29 -33.21 -22.75 -13.52
N ILE A 30 -31.99 -22.69 -13.03
CA ILE A 30 -31.47 -21.64 -12.11
C ILE A 30 -30.28 -20.87 -12.74
N PHE A 31 -29.60 -21.48 -13.74
CA PHE A 31 -28.38 -20.95 -14.33
C PHE A 31 -28.60 -20.58 -15.80
N THR A 32 -28.69 -19.29 -16.08
CA THR A 32 -28.78 -18.77 -17.45
C THR A 32 -27.44 -18.21 -17.87
N ILE A 33 -26.75 -18.87 -18.82
CA ILE A 33 -25.53 -18.36 -19.41
C ILE A 33 -25.91 -17.47 -20.59
N THR A 34 -25.55 -16.19 -20.49
CA THR A 34 -25.81 -15.21 -21.54
C THR A 34 -24.48 -14.74 -22.17
N THR A 35 -24.51 -14.34 -23.44
CA THR A 35 -23.36 -13.77 -24.14
C THR A 35 -22.81 -12.54 -23.42
N GLU A 36 -23.66 -11.70 -22.85
CA GLU A 36 -23.30 -10.57 -22.02
C GLU A 36 -22.62 -11.00 -20.71
N GLY A 37 -23.07 -12.08 -20.09
CA GLY A 37 -22.47 -12.64 -18.89
C GLY A 37 -21.02 -13.11 -19.12
N ILE A 38 -20.77 -13.79 -20.25
CA ILE A 38 -19.42 -14.25 -20.62
C ILE A 38 -18.49 -13.05 -20.88
N LYS A 39 -18.95 -12.04 -21.62
CA LYS A 39 -18.17 -10.82 -21.92
C LYS A 39 -17.82 -10.08 -20.62
N ARG A 40 -18.79 -9.89 -19.73
CA ARG A 40 -18.56 -9.22 -18.43
C ARG A 40 -17.65 -10.01 -17.52
N ALA A 41 -17.82 -11.33 -17.42
CA ALA A 41 -16.94 -12.20 -16.64
C ALA A 41 -15.49 -12.10 -17.14
N PHE A 42 -15.28 -12.16 -18.45
CA PHE A 42 -13.95 -12.02 -19.06
C PHE A 42 -13.33 -10.65 -18.77
N LEU A 43 -14.09 -9.56 -18.98
CA LEU A 43 -13.62 -8.20 -18.69
C LEU A 43 -13.29 -8.00 -17.21
N MET A 44 -14.08 -8.59 -16.27
CA MET A 44 -13.80 -8.55 -14.86
C MET A 44 -12.50 -9.27 -14.50
N VAL A 45 -12.27 -10.46 -15.06
CA VAL A 45 -11.02 -11.21 -14.85
C VAL A 45 -9.82 -10.40 -15.34
N VAL A 46 -9.90 -9.85 -16.56
CA VAL A 46 -8.84 -9.00 -17.12
C VAL A 46 -8.60 -7.76 -16.25
N ARG A 47 -9.67 -7.09 -15.79
CA ARG A 47 -9.59 -5.93 -14.91
C ARG A 47 -8.87 -6.26 -13.59
N ILE A 48 -9.24 -7.37 -12.95
CA ILE A 48 -8.61 -7.80 -11.71
C ILE A 48 -7.14 -8.14 -11.95
N MET A 49 -6.82 -8.86 -13.03
CA MET A 49 -5.43 -9.17 -13.39
C MET A 49 -4.60 -7.91 -13.62
N LEU A 50 -5.12 -6.92 -14.33
CA LEU A 50 -4.42 -5.65 -14.59
C LEU A 50 -4.18 -4.87 -13.30
N LEU A 51 -5.18 -4.79 -12.39
CA LEU A 51 -5.05 -4.12 -11.11
C LEU A 51 -3.97 -4.80 -10.24
N ILE A 52 -3.98 -6.12 -10.16
CA ILE A 52 -2.99 -6.89 -9.41
C ILE A 52 -1.61 -6.68 -10.01
N THR A 53 -1.47 -6.83 -11.32
CA THR A 53 -0.18 -6.67 -12.01
C THR A 53 0.37 -5.26 -11.81
N GLY A 54 -0.47 -4.23 -11.93
CA GLY A 54 -0.06 -2.83 -11.69
C GLY A 54 0.41 -2.61 -10.25
N THR A 55 -0.30 -3.15 -9.26
CA THR A 55 0.09 -3.05 -7.85
C THR A 55 1.40 -3.78 -7.57
N PHE A 56 1.58 -4.98 -8.09
CA PHE A 56 2.84 -5.72 -7.96
C PHE A 56 4.00 -4.99 -8.64
N LEU A 57 3.78 -4.46 -9.83
CA LEU A 57 4.80 -3.70 -10.55
C LEU A 57 5.25 -2.51 -9.70
N LEU A 58 4.34 -1.72 -9.14
CA LEU A 58 4.66 -0.60 -8.26
C LEU A 58 5.47 -1.06 -7.04
N THR A 59 5.04 -2.14 -6.38
CA THR A 59 5.71 -2.66 -5.18
C THR A 59 7.13 -3.14 -5.45
N TYR A 60 7.37 -3.77 -6.60
CA TYR A 60 8.69 -4.30 -6.95
C TYR A 60 9.64 -3.26 -7.55
N THR A 61 9.10 -2.21 -8.18
CA THR A 61 9.94 -1.20 -8.85
C THR A 61 10.23 0.01 -7.98
N THR A 62 9.39 0.29 -6.98
CA THR A 62 9.47 1.52 -6.19
C THR A 62 9.77 1.21 -4.74
N SER A 63 10.88 1.75 -4.23
CA SER A 63 11.17 1.65 -2.79
C SER A 63 10.18 2.48 -1.96
N PRO A 64 9.85 2.07 -0.71
CA PRO A 64 8.95 2.84 0.15
C PRO A 64 9.42 4.29 0.37
N ILE A 65 10.73 4.53 0.42
CA ILE A 65 11.31 5.88 0.56
C ILE A 65 11.07 6.70 -0.71
N ALA A 66 11.26 6.11 -1.89
CA ALA A 66 10.98 6.81 -3.16
C ALA A 66 9.49 7.12 -3.32
N LEU A 67 8.61 6.27 -2.78
CA LEU A 67 7.17 6.52 -2.75
C LEU A 67 6.83 7.71 -1.87
N THR A 68 7.42 7.83 -0.67
CA THR A 68 7.21 9.01 0.21
C THR A 68 7.71 10.30 -0.42
N ASP A 69 8.84 10.24 -1.13
CA ASP A 69 9.38 11.38 -1.88
C ASP A 69 8.46 11.80 -3.03
N GLY A 70 7.91 10.83 -3.76
CA GLY A 70 6.92 11.07 -4.81
C GLY A 70 5.63 11.70 -4.26
N LEU A 71 5.14 11.20 -3.12
CA LEU A 71 3.97 11.76 -2.43
C LEU A 71 4.21 13.22 -2.00
N GLU A 72 5.40 13.56 -1.49
CA GLU A 72 5.70 14.96 -1.13
C GLU A 72 5.63 15.89 -2.33
N ILE A 73 6.16 15.46 -3.49
CA ILE A 73 6.10 16.25 -4.72
C ILE A 73 4.64 16.42 -5.17
N LEU A 74 3.86 15.35 -5.14
CA LEU A 74 2.46 15.36 -5.55
C LEU A 74 1.59 16.21 -4.63
N LEU A 75 1.86 16.18 -3.32
CA LEU A 75 1.13 16.95 -2.31
C LEU A 75 1.65 18.38 -2.13
N ASN A 76 2.73 18.77 -2.82
CA ASN A 76 3.31 20.10 -2.72
C ASN A 76 2.31 21.26 -2.96
N PRO A 77 1.33 21.18 -3.89
CA PRO A 77 0.30 22.21 -4.04
C PRO A 77 -0.54 22.43 -2.78
N LEU A 78 -0.67 21.42 -1.89
CA LEU A 78 -1.39 21.56 -0.62
C LEU A 78 -0.68 22.47 0.39
N LYS A 79 0.60 22.81 0.19
CA LYS A 79 1.26 23.86 0.98
C LYS A 79 0.54 25.20 0.92
N LYS A 80 -0.19 25.48 -0.18
CA LYS A 80 -1.01 26.69 -0.32
C LYS A 80 -2.16 26.75 0.71
N ILE A 81 -2.60 25.58 1.20
CA ILE A 81 -3.67 25.43 2.20
C ILE A 81 -3.05 25.25 3.62
N LYS A 82 -1.78 25.61 3.79
CA LYS A 82 -1.03 25.49 5.06
C LYS A 82 -0.85 24.07 5.59
N VAL A 83 -0.90 23.04 4.72
CA VAL A 83 -0.60 21.68 5.11
C VAL A 83 0.93 21.51 5.18
N PRO A 84 1.49 21.01 6.31
CA PRO A 84 2.93 20.82 6.49
C PRO A 84 3.43 19.56 5.74
N VAL A 85 3.36 19.59 4.40
CA VAL A 85 3.65 18.42 3.54
C VAL A 85 5.10 17.92 3.71
N HIS A 86 6.05 18.86 3.89
CA HIS A 86 7.45 18.50 4.06
C HIS A 86 7.68 17.74 5.37
N GLU A 87 7.11 18.25 6.47
CA GLU A 87 7.20 17.63 7.79
C GLU A 87 6.55 16.26 7.81
N MET A 88 5.40 16.11 7.16
CA MET A 88 4.73 14.81 6.98
C MET A 88 5.61 13.80 6.23
N SER A 89 6.19 14.22 5.11
CA SER A 89 7.09 13.35 4.33
C SER A 89 8.33 12.97 5.11
N MET A 90 8.91 13.90 5.87
CA MET A 90 10.05 13.66 6.72
C MET A 90 9.72 12.63 7.82
N ILE A 91 8.58 12.80 8.51
CA ILE A 91 8.11 11.84 9.53
C ILE A 91 7.92 10.45 8.92
N MET A 92 7.29 10.35 7.74
CA MET A 92 7.11 9.07 7.05
C MET A 92 8.45 8.41 6.70
N SER A 93 9.41 9.19 6.21
CA SER A 93 10.75 8.67 5.86
C SER A 93 11.52 8.19 7.09
N MET A 94 11.40 8.91 8.22
CA MET A 94 11.96 8.50 9.50
C MET A 94 11.29 7.22 10.03
N ALA A 95 9.97 7.15 9.98
CA ALA A 95 9.22 5.98 10.40
C ALA A 95 9.64 4.73 9.61
N LEU A 96 9.72 4.83 8.27
CA LEU A 96 10.17 3.73 7.42
C LEU A 96 11.60 3.27 7.74
N ARG A 97 12.48 4.20 8.14
CA ARG A 97 13.86 3.88 8.57
C ARG A 97 13.88 3.17 9.92
N PHE A 98 12.99 3.55 10.84
CA PHE A 98 12.96 2.97 12.19
C PHE A 98 12.25 1.62 12.27
N ILE A 99 11.35 1.28 11.32
CA ILE A 99 10.64 0.01 11.31
C ILE A 99 11.59 -1.19 11.45
N PRO A 100 12.64 -1.38 10.62
CA PRO A 100 13.56 -2.51 10.76
C PRO A 100 14.21 -2.58 12.15
N THR A 101 14.65 -1.44 12.65
CA THR A 101 15.32 -1.35 13.95
C THR A 101 14.37 -1.67 15.10
N LEU A 102 13.10 -1.23 15.03
CA LEU A 102 12.09 -1.56 16.03
C LEU A 102 11.71 -3.04 16.01
N ILE A 103 11.72 -3.68 14.83
CA ILE A 103 11.50 -5.13 14.70
C ILE A 103 12.63 -5.87 15.41
N GLU A 104 13.90 -5.55 15.14
CA GLU A 104 15.04 -6.17 15.79
C GLU A 104 15.03 -5.98 17.32
N GLU A 105 14.63 -4.79 17.78
CA GLU A 105 14.51 -4.48 19.20
C GLU A 105 13.36 -5.25 19.84
N THR A 106 12.24 -5.38 19.16
CA THR A 106 11.10 -6.20 19.59
C THR A 106 11.53 -7.65 19.78
N ASP A 107 12.28 -8.23 18.83
CA ASP A 107 12.77 -9.59 18.90
C ASP A 107 13.74 -9.80 20.09
N LYS A 108 14.60 -8.82 20.36
CA LYS A 108 15.51 -8.84 21.53
C LYS A 108 14.74 -8.80 22.84
N ILE A 109 13.78 -7.88 22.96
CA ILE A 109 12.94 -7.75 24.17
C ILE A 109 12.09 -9.01 24.35
N MET A 110 11.50 -9.52 23.27
CA MET A 110 10.69 -10.74 23.30
C MET A 110 11.53 -11.95 23.79
N SER A 111 12.74 -12.09 23.29
CA SER A 111 13.66 -13.16 23.68
C SER A 111 14.04 -13.04 25.16
N ALA A 112 14.32 -11.83 25.65
CA ALA A 112 14.61 -11.57 27.05
C ALA A 112 13.41 -11.87 27.96
N GLN A 113 12.20 -11.51 27.56
CA GLN A 113 10.98 -11.80 28.32
C GLN A 113 10.64 -13.28 28.34
N LYS A 114 10.86 -14.00 27.23
CA LYS A 114 10.74 -15.48 27.19
C LYS A 114 11.71 -16.14 28.17
N ALA A 115 12.95 -15.66 28.25
CA ALA A 115 13.92 -16.17 29.22
C ALA A 115 13.50 -15.90 30.68
N ARG A 116 12.66 -14.88 30.93
CA ARG A 116 12.04 -14.60 32.24
C ARG A 116 10.76 -15.38 32.51
N GLY A 117 10.38 -16.31 31.61
CA GLY A 117 9.21 -17.16 31.74
C GLY A 117 7.91 -16.56 31.17
N ALA A 118 7.98 -15.46 30.41
CA ALA A 118 6.80 -14.92 29.73
C ALA A 118 6.37 -15.84 28.58
N ASP A 119 5.09 -16.20 28.55
CA ASP A 119 4.50 -16.98 27.47
C ASP A 119 3.55 -16.11 26.66
N PHE A 120 3.86 -15.96 25.36
CA PHE A 120 3.10 -15.15 24.41
C PHE A 120 2.16 -16.00 23.52
N SER A 121 2.23 -17.34 23.66
CA SER A 121 1.55 -18.27 22.73
C SER A 121 0.31 -18.91 23.32
N THR A 122 0.27 -19.14 24.65
CA THR A 122 -0.80 -19.86 25.34
C THR A 122 -1.76 -18.92 26.08
N GLY A 123 -2.99 -19.37 26.33
CA GLY A 123 -4.00 -18.65 27.10
C GLY A 123 -5.08 -17.96 26.28
N LYS A 124 -6.01 -17.32 26.99
CA LYS A 124 -7.11 -16.53 26.41
C LYS A 124 -6.58 -15.26 25.75
N ILE A 125 -7.35 -14.64 24.88
CA ILE A 125 -6.99 -13.40 24.18
C ILE A 125 -6.60 -12.28 25.18
N THR A 126 -7.30 -12.20 26.31
CA THR A 126 -7.02 -11.24 27.38
C THR A 126 -5.66 -11.47 28.07
N ASP A 127 -5.27 -12.74 28.24
CA ASP A 127 -4.00 -13.11 28.86
C ASP A 127 -2.83 -12.83 27.91
N ARG A 128 -3.02 -13.10 26.62
CA ARG A 128 -2.07 -12.73 25.58
C ARG A 128 -1.89 -11.21 25.48
N ALA A 129 -2.99 -10.44 25.57
CA ALA A 129 -2.92 -8.98 25.57
C ALA A 129 -2.13 -8.44 26.78
N LYS A 130 -2.31 -9.02 27.98
CA LYS A 130 -1.53 -8.68 29.17
C LYS A 130 -0.06 -9.07 29.04
N ALA A 131 0.24 -10.20 28.41
CA ALA A 131 1.60 -10.63 28.14
C ALA A 131 2.37 -9.69 27.18
N LEU A 132 1.67 -8.89 26.37
CA LEU A 132 2.30 -7.88 25.51
C LEU A 132 2.72 -6.60 26.25
N LEU A 133 2.16 -6.29 27.44
CA LEU A 133 2.51 -5.10 28.20
C LEU A 133 4.01 -5.01 28.55
N PRO A 134 4.67 -6.10 29.02
CA PRO A 134 6.12 -6.08 29.27
C PRO A 134 6.99 -5.89 28.03
N LEU A 135 6.42 -6.06 26.83
CA LEU A 135 7.06 -5.74 25.56
C LEU A 135 6.86 -4.27 25.17
N LEU A 136 5.64 -3.77 25.34
CA LEU A 136 5.26 -2.43 24.91
C LEU A 136 6.01 -1.35 25.71
N VAL A 137 6.09 -1.48 27.04
CA VAL A 137 6.71 -0.46 27.89
C VAL A 137 8.17 -0.21 27.53
N PRO A 138 9.05 -1.22 27.43
CA PRO A 138 10.43 -1.01 27.00
C PRO A 138 10.54 -0.44 25.59
N LEU A 139 9.70 -0.89 24.65
CA LEU A 139 9.67 -0.35 23.29
C LEU A 139 9.32 1.13 23.27
N PHE A 140 8.32 1.56 24.04
CA PHE A 140 7.98 2.97 24.14
C PHE A 140 9.14 3.80 24.69
N VAL A 141 9.75 3.36 25.80
CA VAL A 141 10.88 4.06 26.42
C VAL A 141 12.05 4.18 25.42
N SER A 142 12.37 3.11 24.72
CA SER A 142 13.42 3.12 23.69
C SER A 142 13.07 4.04 22.52
N SER A 143 11.82 4.02 22.07
CA SER A 143 11.36 4.89 20.98
C SER A 143 11.44 6.37 21.33
N PHE A 144 11.06 6.76 22.54
CA PHE A 144 11.20 8.14 23.01
C PHE A 144 12.66 8.56 23.12
N ARG A 145 13.53 7.70 23.67
CA ARG A 145 14.97 7.98 23.73
C ARG A 145 15.55 8.23 22.35
N ARG A 146 15.19 7.40 21.36
CA ARG A 146 15.62 7.60 19.97
C ARG A 146 15.09 8.89 19.35
N ALA A 147 13.84 9.26 19.69
CA ALA A 147 13.27 10.51 19.22
C ALA A 147 14.03 11.71 19.78
N ASP A 148 14.40 11.69 21.08
CA ASP A 148 15.20 12.73 21.72
C ASP A 148 16.62 12.80 21.12
N GLU A 149 17.29 11.66 20.94
CA GLU A 149 18.61 11.61 20.28
C GLU A 149 18.56 12.17 18.86
N LEU A 150 17.49 11.84 18.09
CA LEU A 150 17.30 12.36 16.75
C LEU A 150 17.04 13.87 16.78
N ALA A 151 16.22 14.36 17.70
CA ALA A 151 15.93 15.79 17.84
C ALA A 151 17.22 16.58 18.12
N VAL A 152 18.03 16.13 19.07
CA VAL A 152 19.35 16.74 19.38
C VAL A 152 20.28 16.70 18.17
N ALA A 153 20.30 15.57 17.44
CA ALA A 153 21.11 15.46 16.21
C ALA A 153 20.62 16.38 15.09
N MET A 154 19.33 16.65 15.00
CA MET A 154 18.77 17.60 14.03
C MET A 154 19.08 19.04 14.43
N GLU A 155 18.91 19.40 15.69
CA GLU A 155 19.27 20.73 16.23
C GLU A 155 20.75 21.03 16.02
N SER A 156 21.63 20.08 16.32
CA SER A 156 23.09 20.25 16.12
C SER A 156 23.48 20.44 14.64
N ARG A 157 22.62 20.01 13.71
CA ARG A 157 22.75 20.24 12.27
C ARG A 157 21.98 21.48 11.78
N CYS A 158 21.56 22.35 12.69
CA CYS A 158 20.83 23.59 12.40
C CYS A 158 19.54 23.34 11.60
N TYR A 159 18.76 22.32 11.98
CA TYR A 159 17.47 22.07 11.36
C TYR A 159 16.42 23.07 11.89
N HIS A 160 15.88 23.92 11.02
CA HIS A 160 14.86 24.92 11.32
C HIS A 160 13.58 24.76 10.48
N GLY A 161 13.24 23.54 10.08
CA GLY A 161 12.08 23.27 9.24
C GLY A 161 12.40 23.09 7.77
N GLY A 162 11.35 23.07 6.93
CA GLY A 162 11.44 22.74 5.49
C GLY A 162 11.72 23.92 4.55
N GLU A 163 11.69 25.17 5.06
CA GLU A 163 11.87 26.35 4.22
C GLU A 163 13.33 26.52 3.78
N GLY A 164 13.56 26.83 2.50
CA GLY A 164 14.90 27.09 1.95
C GLY A 164 15.80 25.84 1.78
N ARG A 165 15.31 24.61 1.98
CA ARG A 165 16.09 23.39 1.85
C ARG A 165 16.05 22.82 0.43
N THR A 166 17.21 22.32 -0.02
CA THR A 166 17.32 21.54 -1.25
C THR A 166 17.38 20.05 -0.94
N ARG A 167 16.91 19.22 -1.85
CA ARG A 167 17.00 17.75 -1.73
C ARG A 167 18.32 17.24 -2.28
N MET A 168 18.95 16.33 -1.58
CA MET A 168 20.16 15.65 -2.04
C MET A 168 19.85 14.75 -3.24
N ASN A 169 18.76 13.98 -3.17
CA ASN A 169 18.26 13.17 -4.28
C ASN A 169 16.95 13.76 -4.78
N SER A 170 16.98 14.51 -5.88
CA SER A 170 15.77 15.03 -6.51
C SER A 170 15.25 14.04 -7.55
N LEU A 171 13.97 13.66 -7.42
CA LEU A 171 13.28 12.95 -8.49
C LEU A 171 13.18 13.86 -9.72
N ARG A 172 13.69 13.40 -10.85
CA ARG A 172 13.62 14.14 -12.13
C ARG A 172 12.84 13.33 -13.13
N MET A 173 11.90 13.96 -13.80
CA MET A 173 11.14 13.33 -14.88
C MET A 173 12.08 12.99 -16.04
N ALA A 174 12.15 11.72 -16.40
CA ALA A 174 12.89 11.21 -17.54
C ALA A 174 11.95 11.04 -18.75
N ARG A 175 12.53 10.93 -19.95
CA ARG A 175 11.75 10.66 -21.18
C ARG A 175 10.94 9.35 -21.07
N ARG A 176 11.43 8.37 -20.30
CA ARG A 176 10.75 7.10 -20.03
C ARG A 176 9.45 7.30 -19.25
N ASP A 177 9.42 8.25 -18.32
CA ASP A 177 8.24 8.54 -17.49
C ASP A 177 7.14 9.18 -18.34
N VAL A 178 7.53 10.07 -19.26
CA VAL A 178 6.60 10.68 -20.23
C VAL A 178 5.97 9.61 -21.14
N LEU A 179 6.77 8.67 -21.63
CA LEU A 179 6.27 7.56 -22.45
C LEU A 179 5.32 6.66 -21.65
N ALA A 180 5.65 6.34 -20.40
CA ALA A 180 4.79 5.57 -19.52
C ALA A 180 3.46 6.30 -19.25
N PHE A 181 3.51 7.61 -19.04
CA PHE A 181 2.32 8.43 -18.82
C PHE A 181 1.43 8.50 -20.08
N LEU A 182 2.03 8.65 -21.26
CA LEU A 182 1.33 8.61 -22.53
C LEU A 182 0.68 7.24 -22.76
N ALA A 183 1.40 6.15 -22.53
CA ALA A 183 0.85 4.80 -22.64
C ALA A 183 -0.34 4.60 -21.70
N GLY A 184 -0.24 5.04 -20.45
CA GLY A 184 -1.34 5.00 -19.49
C GLY A 184 -2.54 5.85 -19.92
N ALA A 185 -2.30 7.05 -20.46
CA ALA A 185 -3.35 7.93 -20.96
C ALA A 185 -4.07 7.32 -22.18
N VAL A 186 -3.34 6.66 -23.09
CA VAL A 186 -3.92 5.95 -24.23
C VAL A 186 -4.80 4.79 -23.78
N VAL A 187 -4.35 3.99 -22.81
CA VAL A 187 -5.14 2.88 -22.26
C VAL A 187 -6.41 3.40 -21.57
N LEU A 188 -6.30 4.46 -20.77
CA LEU A 188 -7.46 5.11 -20.14
C LEU A 188 -8.43 5.67 -21.19
N GLY A 189 -7.93 6.34 -22.21
CA GLY A 189 -8.74 6.87 -23.31
C GLY A 189 -9.46 5.77 -24.07
N ALA A 190 -8.78 4.66 -24.34
CA ALA A 190 -9.39 3.49 -24.98
C ALA A 190 -10.49 2.86 -24.10
N MET A 191 -10.26 2.73 -22.80
CA MET A 191 -11.27 2.22 -21.86
C MET A 191 -12.51 3.12 -21.77
N ILE A 192 -12.32 4.45 -21.72
CA ILE A 192 -13.43 5.40 -21.70
C ILE A 192 -14.20 5.34 -23.03
N ALA A 193 -13.50 5.30 -24.15
CA ALA A 193 -14.13 5.17 -25.47
C ALA A 193 -14.96 3.87 -25.57
N MET A 194 -14.40 2.73 -25.16
CA MET A 194 -15.15 1.45 -25.12
C MET A 194 -16.39 1.54 -24.23
N ASN A 195 -16.29 2.20 -23.08
CA ASN A 195 -17.43 2.34 -22.18
C ASN A 195 -18.52 3.27 -22.73
N VAL A 196 -18.15 4.34 -23.47
CA VAL A 196 -19.09 5.28 -24.10
C VAL A 196 -19.78 4.65 -25.31
N TYR A 197 -19.05 3.84 -26.09
CA TYR A 197 -19.62 3.16 -27.26
C TYR A 197 -20.32 1.83 -26.91
N GLY A 198 -20.44 1.47 -25.62
CA GLY A 198 -21.20 0.31 -25.16
C GLY A 198 -20.62 -1.05 -25.58
N ILE A 199 -19.31 -1.11 -25.84
CA ILE A 199 -18.61 -2.35 -26.20
C ILE A 199 -17.99 -2.98 -24.95
#